data_a6ac04cb84b7b59b1bf74d7aa7e8cf4a
#
_entry.id   a6ac04cb84b7b59b1bf74d7aa7e8cf4a
#
_cell.length_a   1.000
_cell.length_b   1.000
_cell.length_c   1.000
_cell.angle_alpha   90.00
_cell.angle_beta   90.00
_cell.angle_gamma   90.00
#
_symmetry.space_group_name_H-M   'P 1'
#
loop_
_entity.id
_entity.type
_entity.pdbx_description
1 polymer ?
#
loop_
_entity_poly.entity_id
_entity_poly.type
_entity_poly.pdbx_seq_one_letter_code
_entity_poly.pdbx_strand_id
1 'polypeptide(L)'
;EYAIVQPGCYYRDFEPKTLEKNVIFPSYTASRELCALGGMYGNNCAGEKTLKYGKFNEYILSSKVIFTDGNEYIVEPLNRPQLEEKMKLKTFEGEVYRSVWELIQNNGAEIINAKPIVSKNSAGYAIWNVWNAKTQIFDLNQLLVGSQGTLGIVTEMKIRLVPVEPVTAMMVTFLPDLKNLGELVNICKTVNPTSIESFDDYSLTFAFKFFSDFVKQLGLFGGAQLGLRFIPEVFMMMRTGLPKLILMTEVTGNN
;
A
#
# COMPACT_ATOMS: atom_id res chain seq x y z
N GLU A 1 -5.50 -8.40 -14.78
CA GLU A 1 -6.88 -8.36 -14.29
C GLU A 1 -7.16 -7.04 -13.54
N TYR A 2 -8.44 -6.68 -13.36
CA TYR A 2 -8.82 -5.44 -12.69
C TYR A 2 -10.18 -5.59 -12.00
N ALA A 3 -10.44 -4.69 -11.05
CA ALA A 3 -11.75 -4.47 -10.47
C ALA A 3 -12.19 -3.01 -10.66
N ILE A 4 -13.51 -2.81 -10.76
CA ILE A 4 -14.15 -1.49 -10.69
C ILE A 4 -14.84 -1.42 -9.34
N VAL A 5 -14.53 -0.38 -8.56
CA VAL A 5 -14.97 -0.24 -7.18
C VAL A 5 -15.37 1.19 -6.86
N GLN A 6 -16.32 1.35 -5.96
CA GLN A 6 -16.69 2.65 -5.40
C GLN A 6 -15.92 2.95 -4.11
N PRO A 7 -15.71 4.23 -3.75
CA PRO A 7 -14.86 4.61 -2.62
C PRO A 7 -15.37 4.12 -1.27
N GLY A 8 -16.68 3.90 -1.11
CA GLY A 8 -17.29 3.38 0.12
C GLY A 8 -17.11 1.87 0.34
N CYS A 9 -16.57 1.14 -0.64
CA CYS A 9 -16.32 -0.30 -0.50
C CYS A 9 -15.25 -0.56 0.56
N TYR A 10 -15.56 -1.32 1.61
CA TYR A 10 -14.57 -1.74 2.59
C TYR A 10 -13.63 -2.81 2.02
N TYR A 11 -12.35 -2.73 2.36
CA TYR A 11 -11.37 -3.69 1.87
C TYR A 11 -11.68 -5.12 2.35
N ARG A 12 -12.15 -5.29 3.58
CA ARG A 12 -12.58 -6.59 4.15
C ARG A 12 -13.72 -7.26 3.36
N ASP A 13 -14.56 -6.48 2.67
CA ASP A 13 -15.66 -6.99 1.84
C ASP A 13 -15.20 -7.23 0.39
N PHE A 14 -14.21 -6.48 -0.04
CA PHE A 14 -13.62 -6.56 -1.37
C PHE A 14 -12.66 -7.74 -1.53
N GLU A 15 -11.74 -7.94 -0.58
CA GLU A 15 -10.70 -8.96 -0.64
C GLU A 15 -11.24 -10.37 -0.86
N PRO A 16 -12.27 -10.86 -0.13
CA PRO A 16 -12.84 -12.19 -0.35
C PRO A 16 -13.32 -12.40 -1.79
N LYS A 17 -13.91 -11.35 -2.41
CA LYS A 17 -14.40 -11.41 -3.79
C LYS A 17 -13.28 -11.52 -4.82
N THR A 18 -12.15 -10.89 -4.56
CA THR A 18 -10.97 -11.01 -5.44
C THR A 18 -10.29 -12.36 -5.26
N LEU A 19 -10.21 -12.87 -4.03
CA LEU A 19 -9.65 -14.19 -3.72
C LEU A 19 -10.45 -15.34 -4.36
N GLU A 20 -11.79 -15.23 -4.50
CA GLU A 20 -12.60 -16.17 -5.27
C GLU A 20 -12.12 -16.33 -6.74
N LYS A 21 -11.40 -15.32 -7.25
CA LYS A 21 -10.82 -15.29 -8.61
C LYS A 21 -9.30 -15.54 -8.62
N ASN A 22 -8.71 -15.94 -7.50
CA ASN A 22 -7.27 -16.11 -7.32
C ASN A 22 -6.45 -14.84 -7.62
N VAL A 23 -7.02 -13.67 -7.36
CA VAL A 23 -6.34 -12.38 -7.50
C VAL A 23 -6.49 -11.55 -6.23
N ILE A 24 -5.59 -10.59 -6.04
CA ILE A 24 -5.58 -9.71 -4.88
C ILE A 24 -5.20 -8.29 -5.30
N PHE A 25 -5.72 -7.29 -4.58
CA PHE A 25 -5.15 -5.95 -4.55
C PHE A 25 -4.06 -5.91 -3.47
N PRO A 26 -2.76 -5.88 -3.83
CA PRO A 26 -1.69 -6.17 -2.87
C PRO A 26 -1.26 -4.95 -2.04
N SER A 27 -1.65 -3.73 -2.44
CA SER A 27 -1.30 -2.50 -1.72
C SER A 27 -2.34 -2.12 -0.67
N TYR A 28 -2.65 -3.04 0.23
CA TYR A 28 -3.56 -2.80 1.35
C TYR A 28 -2.80 -2.36 2.62
N THR A 29 -3.53 -1.79 3.57
CA THR A 29 -2.98 -1.31 4.85
C THR A 29 -3.10 -2.37 5.95
N ALA A 30 -2.33 -2.25 7.03
CA ALA A 30 -2.50 -3.08 8.22
C ALA A 30 -3.93 -2.94 8.84
N SER A 31 -4.58 -1.80 8.62
CA SER A 31 -5.97 -1.54 9.05
C SER A 31 -7.04 -2.03 8.05
N ARG A 32 -6.72 -3.00 7.19
CA ARG A 32 -7.60 -3.49 6.11
C ARG A 32 -9.01 -3.87 6.53
N GLU A 33 -9.18 -4.31 7.77
CA GLU A 33 -10.50 -4.65 8.34
C GLU A 33 -11.41 -3.43 8.55
N LEU A 34 -10.83 -2.23 8.61
CA LEU A 34 -11.53 -1.00 8.95
C LEU A 34 -11.55 0.01 7.81
N CYS A 35 -10.64 -0.09 6.83
CA CYS A 35 -10.49 0.92 5.79
C CYS A 35 -11.41 0.67 4.60
N ALA A 36 -11.88 1.77 3.99
CA ALA A 36 -12.55 1.77 2.70
C ALA A 36 -11.57 2.14 1.57
N LEU A 37 -11.84 1.66 0.35
CA LEU A 37 -10.98 1.88 -0.81
C LEU A 37 -10.78 3.35 -1.16
N GLY A 38 -11.79 4.21 -0.95
CA GLY A 38 -11.65 5.66 -1.13
C GLY A 38 -10.66 6.30 -0.16
N GLY A 39 -10.64 5.85 1.10
CA GLY A 39 -9.63 6.29 2.07
C GLY A 39 -8.23 5.79 1.70
N MET A 40 -8.13 4.56 1.20
CA MET A 40 -6.87 3.99 0.71
C MET A 40 -6.33 4.78 -0.50
N TYR A 41 -7.19 5.15 -1.44
CA TYR A 41 -6.88 6.02 -2.57
C TYR A 41 -6.42 7.41 -2.10
N GLY A 42 -7.22 8.07 -1.27
CA GLY A 42 -6.94 9.42 -0.78
C GLY A 42 -5.64 9.51 0.01
N ASN A 43 -5.23 8.44 0.67
CA ASN A 43 -3.98 8.38 1.46
C ASN A 43 -2.79 7.82 0.66
N ASN A 44 -2.96 7.39 -0.59
CA ASN A 44 -1.95 6.63 -1.33
C ASN A 44 -1.35 5.52 -0.46
N CYS A 45 -2.20 4.66 0.06
CA CYS A 45 -1.85 3.74 1.12
C CYS A 45 -0.74 2.77 0.73
N ALA A 46 -0.11 2.27 1.76
CA ALA A 46 0.92 1.25 1.72
C ALA A 46 0.77 0.39 2.98
N GLY A 47 1.18 -0.86 2.92
CA GLY A 47 1.11 -1.79 4.03
C GLY A 47 2.25 -2.81 4.02
N GLU A 48 2.02 -3.94 4.64
CA GLU A 48 3.02 -4.99 4.82
C GLU A 48 3.63 -5.47 3.48
N LYS A 49 2.82 -5.57 2.42
CA LYS A 49 3.28 -6.05 1.09
C LYS A 49 3.88 -4.96 0.20
N THR A 50 3.99 -3.73 0.70
CA THR A 50 4.52 -2.59 -0.08
C THR A 50 5.95 -2.80 -0.53
N LEU A 51 6.74 -3.58 0.21
CA LEU A 51 8.13 -3.86 -0.13
C LEU A 51 8.24 -4.53 -1.51
N LYS A 52 7.37 -5.48 -1.81
CA LYS A 52 7.31 -6.19 -3.09
C LYS A 52 6.43 -5.51 -4.12
N TYR A 53 5.29 -4.97 -3.69
CA TYR A 53 4.22 -4.58 -4.60
C TYR A 53 4.03 -3.06 -4.74
N GLY A 54 4.74 -2.24 -3.96
CA GLY A 54 4.59 -0.78 -4.04
C GLY A 54 3.30 -0.26 -3.39
N LYS A 55 2.89 0.94 -3.80
CA LYS A 55 1.78 1.68 -3.21
C LYS A 55 0.54 1.69 -4.09
N PHE A 56 -0.57 2.25 -3.57
CA PHE A 56 -1.85 2.31 -4.25
C PHE A 56 -1.78 2.95 -5.65
N ASN A 57 -1.04 4.04 -5.82
CA ASN A 57 -0.90 4.75 -7.09
C ASN A 57 -0.34 3.90 -8.23
N GLU A 58 0.35 2.80 -7.94
CA GLU A 58 0.90 1.90 -8.96
C GLU A 58 -0.16 0.94 -9.54
N TYR A 59 -1.34 0.89 -8.91
CA TYR A 59 -2.44 -0.01 -9.27
C TYR A 59 -3.65 0.70 -9.88
N ILE A 60 -3.71 2.02 -9.80
CA ILE A 60 -4.82 2.77 -10.40
C ILE A 60 -4.70 2.76 -11.94
N LEU A 61 -5.76 2.34 -12.61
CA LEU A 61 -5.85 2.34 -14.07
C LEU A 61 -6.67 3.51 -14.59
N SER A 62 -7.73 3.87 -13.88
CA SER A 62 -8.53 5.08 -14.12
C SER A 62 -9.38 5.38 -12.88
N SER A 63 -9.84 6.61 -12.77
CA SER A 63 -10.83 7.02 -11.78
C SER A 63 -11.88 7.92 -12.38
N LYS A 64 -13.10 7.89 -11.82
CA LYS A 64 -14.09 8.94 -12.01
C LYS A 64 -13.99 9.91 -10.87
N VAL A 65 -13.93 11.19 -11.17
CA VAL A 65 -13.68 12.25 -10.20
C VAL A 65 -14.59 13.43 -10.48
N ILE A 66 -15.26 13.92 -9.46
CA ILE A 66 -15.98 15.20 -9.50
C ILE A 66 -14.99 16.29 -9.11
N PHE A 67 -14.78 17.24 -10.03
CA PHE A 67 -13.96 18.42 -9.78
C PHE A 67 -14.79 19.59 -9.20
N THR A 68 -14.14 20.72 -8.98
CA THR A 68 -14.75 21.88 -8.33
C THR A 68 -15.87 22.54 -9.14
N ASP A 69 -15.97 22.25 -10.43
CA ASP A 69 -17.08 22.67 -11.29
C ASP A 69 -18.36 21.83 -11.11
N GLY A 70 -18.32 20.79 -10.26
CA GLY A 70 -19.42 19.89 -9.95
C GLY A 70 -19.67 18.80 -11.01
N ASN A 71 -18.86 18.72 -12.06
CA ASN A 71 -19.00 17.69 -13.10
C ASN A 71 -18.09 16.49 -12.82
N GLU A 72 -18.56 15.30 -13.20
CA GLU A 72 -17.81 14.06 -13.12
C GLU A 72 -17.01 13.83 -14.41
N TYR A 73 -15.73 13.50 -14.26
CA TYR A 73 -14.81 13.25 -15.36
C TYR A 73 -14.09 11.90 -15.17
N ILE A 74 -13.76 11.27 -16.31
CA ILE A 74 -12.90 10.08 -16.32
C ILE A 74 -11.45 10.54 -16.45
N VAL A 75 -10.66 10.17 -15.46
CA VAL A 75 -9.22 10.39 -15.43
C VAL A 75 -8.49 9.08 -15.67
N GLU A 76 -7.69 9.05 -16.74
CA GLU A 76 -6.91 7.88 -17.15
C GLU A 76 -5.54 8.31 -17.70
N PRO A 77 -4.55 7.40 -17.74
CA PRO A 77 -3.28 7.67 -18.38
C PRO A 77 -3.44 8.03 -19.85
N LEU A 78 -2.82 9.11 -20.29
CA LEU A 78 -2.90 9.64 -21.64
C LEU A 78 -1.52 9.64 -22.30
N ASN A 79 -1.45 9.18 -23.55
CA ASN A 79 -0.27 9.44 -24.38
C ASN A 79 -0.26 10.90 -24.86
N ARG A 80 0.83 11.34 -25.48
CA ARG A 80 1.01 12.73 -25.89
C ARG A 80 -0.10 13.25 -26.81
N PRO A 81 -0.53 12.55 -27.88
CA PRO A 81 -1.64 12.99 -28.71
C PRO A 81 -2.97 13.12 -27.96
N GLN A 82 -3.29 12.15 -27.07
CA GLN A 82 -4.49 12.19 -26.25
C GLN A 82 -4.49 13.38 -25.28
N LEU A 83 -3.34 13.68 -24.66
CA LEU A 83 -3.18 14.85 -23.80
C LEU A 83 -3.42 16.15 -24.59
N GLU A 84 -2.88 16.26 -25.79
CA GLU A 84 -3.08 17.44 -26.65
C GLU A 84 -4.55 17.64 -27.01
N GLU A 85 -5.28 16.56 -27.29
CA GLU A 85 -6.74 16.66 -27.52
C GLU A 85 -7.50 17.08 -26.25
N LYS A 86 -7.15 16.54 -25.08
CA LYS A 86 -7.73 16.99 -23.81
C LYS A 86 -7.47 18.47 -23.55
N MET A 87 -6.27 18.95 -23.80
CA MET A 87 -5.91 20.36 -23.61
C MET A 87 -6.64 21.32 -24.55
N LYS A 88 -7.15 20.86 -25.71
CA LYS A 88 -7.97 21.69 -26.64
C LYS A 88 -9.39 21.93 -26.14
N LEU A 89 -9.87 21.14 -25.20
CA LEU A 89 -11.22 21.28 -24.66
C LEU A 89 -11.39 22.64 -23.97
N LYS A 90 -12.49 23.34 -24.28
CA LYS A 90 -12.88 24.62 -23.65
C LYS A 90 -13.75 24.38 -22.42
N THR A 91 -13.48 23.31 -21.69
CA THR A 91 -14.16 22.89 -20.46
C THR A 91 -13.22 23.04 -19.28
N PHE A 92 -13.76 22.95 -18.06
CA PHE A 92 -12.96 22.93 -16.84
C PHE A 92 -11.95 21.75 -16.86
N GLU A 93 -12.35 20.58 -17.36
CA GLU A 93 -11.44 19.45 -17.57
C GLU A 93 -10.22 19.86 -18.40
N GLY A 94 -10.44 20.48 -19.58
CA GLY A 94 -9.35 20.95 -20.44
C GLY A 94 -8.44 21.98 -19.78
N GLU A 95 -9.00 22.84 -18.93
CA GLU A 95 -8.24 23.81 -18.13
C GLU A 95 -7.34 23.10 -17.12
N VAL A 96 -7.84 22.10 -16.38
CA VAL A 96 -7.05 21.29 -15.44
C VAL A 96 -5.85 20.64 -16.14
N TYR A 97 -6.08 19.98 -17.30
CA TYR A 97 -5.00 19.31 -18.04
C TYR A 97 -3.96 20.31 -18.55
N ARG A 98 -4.39 21.47 -19.09
CA ARG A 98 -3.46 22.54 -19.51
C ARG A 98 -2.64 23.08 -18.34
N SER A 99 -3.30 23.45 -17.25
CA SER A 99 -2.62 24.06 -16.10
C SER A 99 -1.60 23.13 -15.48
N VAL A 100 -1.94 21.84 -15.29
CA VAL A 100 -1.00 20.85 -14.75
C VAL A 100 0.15 20.59 -15.74
N TRP A 101 -0.13 20.52 -17.05
CA TRP A 101 0.91 20.38 -18.06
C TRP A 101 1.87 21.57 -18.08
N GLU A 102 1.35 22.80 -18.10
CA GLU A 102 2.15 24.03 -18.07
C GLU A 102 2.99 24.12 -16.77
N LEU A 103 2.40 23.77 -15.62
CA LEU A 103 3.13 23.72 -14.35
C LEU A 103 4.34 22.77 -14.43
N ILE A 104 4.15 21.58 -15.01
CA ILE A 104 5.23 20.59 -15.17
C ILE A 104 6.29 21.08 -16.16
N GLN A 105 5.88 21.69 -17.28
CA GLN A 105 6.82 22.18 -18.29
C GLN A 105 7.65 23.36 -17.79
N ASN A 106 7.03 24.27 -17.05
CA ASN A 106 7.69 25.49 -16.58
C ASN A 106 8.59 25.25 -15.36
N ASN A 107 8.32 24.19 -14.56
CA ASN A 107 9.01 23.94 -13.30
C ASN A 107 9.63 22.53 -13.23
N GLY A 108 9.91 21.90 -14.37
CA GLY A 108 10.31 20.49 -14.43
C GLY A 108 11.56 20.15 -13.60
N ALA A 109 12.58 21.02 -13.59
CA ALA A 109 13.79 20.81 -12.80
C ALA A 109 13.51 20.88 -11.29
N GLU A 110 12.70 21.84 -10.86
CA GLU A 110 12.32 22.01 -9.46
C GLU A 110 11.46 20.84 -8.97
N ILE A 111 10.50 20.40 -9.78
CA ILE A 111 9.64 19.25 -9.49
C ILE A 111 10.47 17.97 -9.31
N ILE A 112 11.45 17.72 -10.18
CA ILE A 112 12.32 16.55 -10.08
C ILE A 112 13.20 16.64 -8.83
N ASN A 113 13.77 17.82 -8.54
CA ASN A 113 14.62 18.04 -7.37
C ASN A 113 13.84 17.95 -6.05
N ALA A 114 12.55 18.30 -6.06
CA ALA A 114 11.67 18.19 -4.89
C ALA A 114 11.23 16.74 -4.60
N LYS A 115 11.43 15.80 -5.53
CA LYS A 115 11.06 14.40 -5.33
C LYS A 115 11.87 13.79 -4.17
N PRO A 116 11.21 13.29 -3.10
CA PRO A 116 11.92 12.64 -2.00
C PRO A 116 12.67 11.39 -2.46
N ILE A 117 13.95 11.29 -2.07
CA ILE A 117 14.80 10.13 -2.36
C ILE A 117 14.62 9.10 -1.25
N VAL A 118 13.43 8.50 -1.21
CA VAL A 118 13.06 7.47 -0.23
C VAL A 118 12.25 6.37 -0.93
N SER A 119 12.28 5.16 -0.37
CA SER A 119 11.54 4.02 -0.91
C SER A 119 10.02 4.16 -0.76
N LYS A 120 9.57 4.93 0.23
CA LYS A 120 8.14 5.13 0.53
C LYS A 120 7.89 6.58 0.92
N ASN A 121 7.04 7.26 0.15
CA ASN A 121 6.53 8.60 0.46
C ASN A 121 5.05 8.68 0.11
N SER A 122 4.22 9.12 1.07
CA SER A 122 2.79 9.40 0.89
C SER A 122 2.44 10.81 1.34
N ALA A 123 3.44 11.68 1.54
CA ALA A 123 3.23 13.07 1.93
C ALA A 123 3.15 13.99 0.71
N GLY A 124 2.19 14.89 0.72
CA GLY A 124 1.99 15.90 -0.31
C GLY A 124 1.52 15.34 -1.66
N TYR A 125 1.49 16.22 -2.65
CA TYR A 125 1.08 15.89 -4.01
C TYR A 125 2.27 15.38 -4.81
N ALA A 126 2.14 14.15 -5.38
CA ALA A 126 3.22 13.51 -6.11
C ALA A 126 3.31 13.98 -7.58
N ILE A 127 3.41 15.28 -7.80
CA ILE A 127 3.41 15.90 -9.13
C ILE A 127 4.53 15.39 -10.04
N TRP A 128 5.66 14.96 -9.47
CA TRP A 128 6.78 14.34 -10.19
C TRP A 128 6.45 12.99 -10.86
N ASN A 129 5.30 12.38 -10.52
CA ASN A 129 4.84 11.13 -11.12
C ASN A 129 3.83 11.34 -12.25
N VAL A 130 3.29 12.54 -12.43
CA VAL A 130 2.23 12.84 -13.41
C VAL A 130 2.72 12.69 -14.84
N TRP A 131 3.94 13.15 -15.14
CA TRP A 131 4.55 13.01 -16.44
C TRP A 131 5.73 12.04 -16.42
N ASN A 132 5.63 10.99 -17.21
CA ASN A 132 6.73 10.07 -17.42
C ASN A 132 7.39 10.34 -18.79
N ALA A 133 8.55 10.98 -18.76
CA ALA A 133 9.27 11.35 -19.98
C ALA A 133 9.79 10.14 -20.79
N LYS A 134 10.00 8.97 -20.15
CA LYS A 134 10.47 7.75 -20.84
C LYS A 134 9.35 7.08 -21.62
N THR A 135 8.16 6.98 -21.04
CA THR A 135 6.99 6.35 -21.68
C THR A 135 6.11 7.34 -22.43
N GLN A 136 6.35 8.64 -22.27
CA GLN A 136 5.52 9.73 -22.83
C GLN A 136 4.05 9.63 -22.39
N ILE A 137 3.83 9.19 -21.13
CA ILE A 137 2.50 9.08 -20.50
C ILE A 137 2.31 10.20 -19.49
N PHE A 138 1.18 10.88 -19.61
CA PHE A 138 0.65 11.82 -18.61
C PHE A 138 -0.49 11.15 -17.86
N ASP A 139 -0.36 11.06 -16.54
CA ASP A 139 -1.35 10.39 -15.68
C ASP A 139 -1.74 11.28 -14.48
N LEU A 140 -2.87 11.96 -14.60
CA LEU A 140 -3.39 12.84 -13.56
C LEU A 140 -3.80 12.07 -12.29
N ASN A 141 -4.06 10.74 -12.39
CA ASN A 141 -4.32 9.92 -11.21
C ASN A 141 -3.16 9.97 -10.22
N GLN A 142 -1.92 10.14 -10.69
CA GLN A 142 -0.74 10.23 -9.82
C GLN A 142 -0.74 11.45 -8.91
N LEU A 143 -1.50 12.50 -9.26
CA LEU A 143 -1.71 13.68 -8.43
C LEU A 143 -2.93 13.53 -7.51
N LEU A 144 -3.98 12.87 -8.01
CA LEU A 144 -5.24 12.64 -7.28
C LEU A 144 -5.10 11.61 -6.17
N VAL A 145 -4.37 10.50 -6.44
CA VAL A 145 -4.04 9.51 -5.43
C VAL A 145 -3.11 10.13 -4.39
N GLY A 146 -3.53 10.12 -3.13
CA GLY A 146 -2.80 10.77 -2.04
C GLY A 146 -3.22 12.22 -1.78
N SER A 147 -4.17 12.77 -2.55
CA SER A 147 -4.67 14.15 -2.36
C SER A 147 -5.64 14.32 -1.18
N GLN A 148 -6.07 13.23 -0.55
CA GLN A 148 -6.99 13.23 0.59
C GLN A 148 -8.30 14.00 0.33
N GLY A 149 -8.79 13.95 -0.93
CA GLY A 149 -10.02 14.63 -1.35
C GLY A 149 -9.89 16.14 -1.59
N THR A 150 -8.70 16.72 -1.50
CA THR A 150 -8.49 18.16 -1.67
C THR A 150 -8.52 18.63 -3.13
N LEU A 151 -8.31 17.72 -4.09
CA LEU A 151 -8.27 18.02 -5.52
C LEU A 151 -9.52 17.54 -6.29
N GLY A 152 -10.38 16.78 -5.65
CA GLY A 152 -11.61 16.26 -6.23
C GLY A 152 -12.20 15.13 -5.40
N ILE A 153 -13.44 14.76 -5.70
CA ILE A 153 -14.15 13.66 -5.04
C ILE A 153 -14.17 12.47 -5.98
N VAL A 154 -13.45 11.40 -5.62
CA VAL A 154 -13.47 10.16 -6.39
C VAL A 154 -14.82 9.44 -6.18
N THR A 155 -15.44 9.00 -7.28
CA THR A 155 -16.73 8.29 -7.26
C THR A 155 -16.60 6.84 -7.70
N GLU A 156 -15.60 6.53 -8.53
CA GLU A 156 -15.31 5.18 -8.99
C GLU A 156 -13.81 5.04 -9.28
N MET A 157 -13.27 3.86 -9.06
CA MET A 157 -11.87 3.52 -9.34
C MET A 157 -11.81 2.21 -10.12
N LYS A 158 -11.00 2.17 -11.17
CA LYS A 158 -10.57 0.95 -11.84
C LYS A 158 -9.16 0.64 -11.35
N ILE A 159 -9.01 -0.46 -10.61
CA ILE A 159 -7.75 -0.85 -9.99
C ILE A 159 -7.26 -2.18 -10.54
N ARG A 160 -5.95 -2.26 -10.77
CA ARG A 160 -5.28 -3.48 -11.21
C ARG A 160 -5.18 -4.47 -10.05
N LEU A 161 -5.42 -5.74 -10.34
CA LEU A 161 -5.23 -6.86 -9.45
C LEU A 161 -4.04 -7.71 -9.91
N VAL A 162 -3.42 -8.41 -8.97
CA VAL A 162 -2.33 -9.34 -9.25
C VAL A 162 -2.74 -10.75 -8.85
N PRO A 163 -2.20 -11.79 -9.51
CA PRO A 163 -2.40 -13.17 -9.07
C PRO A 163 -1.92 -13.40 -7.64
N VAL A 164 -2.66 -14.22 -6.89
CA VAL A 164 -2.21 -14.69 -5.58
C VAL A 164 -1.06 -15.67 -5.76
N GLU A 165 0.03 -15.46 -5.04
CA GLU A 165 1.12 -16.43 -4.96
C GLU A 165 0.76 -17.48 -3.89
N PRO A 166 0.60 -18.78 -4.27
CA PRO A 166 -0.01 -19.78 -3.39
C PRO A 166 0.91 -20.27 -2.28
N VAL A 167 2.22 -20.13 -2.45
CA VAL A 167 3.21 -20.61 -1.47
C VAL A 167 3.75 -19.44 -0.68
N THR A 168 3.69 -19.55 0.64
CA THR A 168 4.24 -18.57 1.57
C THR A 168 5.17 -19.26 2.56
N ALA A 169 6.36 -18.71 2.75
CA ALA A 169 7.29 -19.09 3.80
C ALA A 169 7.62 -17.86 4.66
N MET A 170 7.65 -18.07 5.98
CA MET A 170 8.00 -17.01 6.93
C MET A 170 9.20 -17.43 7.76
N MET A 171 10.25 -16.62 7.74
CA MET A 171 11.39 -16.71 8.64
C MET A 171 11.17 -15.77 9.81
N VAL A 172 11.21 -16.33 11.03
CA VAL A 172 11.09 -15.56 12.27
C VAL A 172 12.45 -15.55 12.96
N THR A 173 13.02 -14.38 13.16
CA THR A 173 14.33 -14.18 13.79
C THR A 173 14.17 -13.44 15.11
N PHE A 174 14.68 -14.03 16.19
CA PHE A 174 14.66 -13.45 17.53
C PHE A 174 16.00 -12.79 17.84
N LEU A 175 16.00 -11.48 18.05
CA LEU A 175 17.20 -10.69 18.27
C LEU A 175 17.33 -10.31 19.74
N PRO A 176 18.42 -10.71 20.43
CA PRO A 176 18.67 -10.33 21.82
C PRO A 176 19.07 -8.85 21.95
N ASP A 177 19.64 -8.27 20.90
CA ASP A 177 19.99 -6.86 20.79
C ASP A 177 19.82 -6.35 19.35
N LEU A 178 19.98 -5.03 19.12
CA LEU A 178 19.76 -4.38 17.82
C LEU A 178 21.04 -4.09 17.04
N LYS A 179 22.22 -4.55 17.50
CA LYS A 179 23.52 -4.15 16.93
C LYS A 179 23.64 -4.48 15.44
N ASN A 180 23.19 -5.68 15.05
CA ASN A 180 23.32 -6.16 13.66
C ASN A 180 22.00 -6.11 12.89
N LEU A 181 21.00 -5.38 13.38
CA LEU A 181 19.67 -5.32 12.75
C LEU A 181 19.75 -4.81 11.29
N GLY A 182 20.53 -3.75 11.03
CA GLY A 182 20.68 -3.19 9.69
C GLY A 182 21.31 -4.17 8.69
N GLU A 183 22.32 -4.91 9.12
CA GLU A 183 22.97 -5.95 8.30
C GLU A 183 21.99 -7.09 8.01
N LEU A 184 21.29 -7.58 9.04
CA LEU A 184 20.28 -8.63 8.88
C LEU A 184 19.16 -8.22 7.93
N VAL A 185 18.61 -7.00 8.06
CA VAL A 185 17.59 -6.49 7.14
C VAL A 185 18.11 -6.43 5.71
N ASN A 186 19.38 -6.01 5.50
CA ASN A 186 19.98 -6.01 4.17
C ASN A 186 20.12 -7.42 3.60
N ILE A 187 20.50 -8.40 4.41
CA ILE A 187 20.52 -9.82 4.01
C ILE A 187 19.10 -10.29 3.64
N CYS A 188 18.11 -10.03 4.49
CA CYS A 188 16.72 -10.40 4.21
C CYS A 188 16.21 -9.80 2.88
N LYS A 189 16.60 -8.56 2.56
CA LYS A 189 16.23 -7.92 1.29
C LYS A 189 16.79 -8.63 0.04
N THR A 190 17.89 -9.37 0.15
CA THR A 190 18.48 -10.07 -1.01
C THR A 190 17.59 -11.17 -1.60
N VAL A 191 16.67 -11.72 -0.81
CA VAL A 191 15.72 -12.76 -1.27
C VAL A 191 14.40 -12.20 -1.81
N ASN A 192 14.31 -10.88 -2.04
CA ASN A 192 13.10 -10.19 -2.50
C ASN A 192 11.85 -10.55 -1.67
N PRO A 193 11.86 -10.29 -0.36
CA PRO A 193 10.76 -10.66 0.51
C PRO A 193 9.49 -9.88 0.16
N THR A 194 8.35 -10.51 0.41
CA THR A 194 7.04 -9.90 0.27
C THR A 194 6.83 -8.85 1.35
N SER A 195 7.25 -9.18 2.58
CA SER A 195 7.22 -8.25 3.71
C SER A 195 8.40 -8.48 4.66
N ILE A 196 8.78 -7.43 5.37
CA ILE A 196 9.66 -7.48 6.54
C ILE A 196 8.98 -6.67 7.63
N GLU A 197 8.52 -7.37 8.68
CA GLU A 197 7.82 -6.78 9.80
C GLU A 197 8.57 -7.06 11.10
N SER A 198 8.35 -6.23 12.12
CA SER A 198 9.02 -6.44 13.40
C SER A 198 8.15 -6.08 14.60
N PHE A 199 8.38 -6.79 15.69
CA PHE A 199 7.83 -6.49 17.01
C PHE A 199 8.96 -6.29 18.00
N ASP A 200 8.90 -5.22 18.77
CA ASP A 200 9.84 -4.95 19.85
C ASP A 200 9.43 -5.63 21.17
N ASP A 201 10.31 -5.53 22.17
CA ASP A 201 10.07 -6.09 23.51
C ASP A 201 8.88 -5.41 24.24
N TYR A 202 8.58 -4.16 23.93
CA TYR A 202 7.41 -3.46 24.48
C TYR A 202 6.11 -4.05 23.93
N SER A 203 6.04 -4.27 22.62
CA SER A 203 4.89 -4.90 21.94
C SER A 203 4.65 -6.31 22.47
N LEU A 204 5.72 -7.08 22.69
CA LEU A 204 5.63 -8.42 23.29
C LEU A 204 5.11 -8.35 24.74
N THR A 205 5.65 -7.46 25.55
CA THR A 205 5.22 -7.26 26.93
C THR A 205 3.75 -6.87 26.99
N PHE A 206 3.31 -6.00 26.07
CA PHE A 206 1.90 -5.61 25.93
C PHE A 206 1.03 -6.82 25.57
N ALA A 207 1.44 -7.64 24.60
CA ALA A 207 0.71 -8.85 24.21
C ALA A 207 0.58 -9.83 25.39
N PHE A 208 1.63 -10.04 26.18
CA PHE A 208 1.57 -10.88 27.38
C PHE A 208 0.63 -10.30 28.45
N LYS A 209 0.67 -8.99 28.69
CA LYS A 209 -0.20 -8.33 29.67
C LYS A 209 -1.69 -8.54 29.36
N PHE A 210 -2.07 -8.53 28.10
CA PHE A 210 -3.45 -8.69 27.64
C PHE A 210 -3.77 -10.09 27.12
N PHE A 211 -2.86 -11.07 27.33
CA PHE A 211 -3.04 -12.43 26.83
C PHE A 211 -4.35 -13.08 27.31
N SER A 212 -4.75 -12.83 28.57
CA SER A 212 -6.03 -13.33 29.10
C SER A 212 -7.25 -12.82 28.34
N ASP A 213 -7.18 -11.60 27.81
CA ASP A 213 -8.29 -11.00 27.06
C ASP A 213 -8.37 -11.58 25.62
N PHE A 214 -7.22 -11.87 25.00
CA PHE A 214 -7.17 -12.62 23.75
C PHE A 214 -7.75 -14.02 23.91
N VAL A 215 -7.39 -14.74 24.99
CA VAL A 215 -7.95 -16.08 25.27
C VAL A 215 -9.46 -16.04 25.47
N LYS A 216 -10.00 -15.02 26.15
CA LYS A 216 -11.45 -14.84 26.30
C LYS A 216 -12.16 -14.66 24.96
N GLN A 217 -11.59 -13.89 24.04
CA GLN A 217 -12.14 -13.68 22.69
C GLN A 217 -12.10 -14.93 21.81
N LEU A 218 -11.03 -15.72 21.91
CA LEU A 218 -10.86 -16.97 21.15
C LEU A 218 -11.64 -18.15 21.73
N GLY A 219 -12.18 -18.02 22.93
CA GLY A 219 -12.78 -19.11 23.70
C GLY A 219 -11.71 -20.08 24.23
N LEU A 220 -12.15 -20.97 25.15
CA LEU A 220 -11.24 -21.90 25.85
C LEU A 220 -10.44 -22.79 24.88
N PHE A 221 -11.09 -23.30 23.85
CA PHE A 221 -10.45 -24.19 22.87
C PHE A 221 -9.42 -23.47 22.00
N GLY A 222 -9.75 -22.28 21.49
CA GLY A 222 -8.85 -21.43 20.71
C GLY A 222 -7.66 -20.94 21.55
N GLY A 223 -7.89 -20.59 22.82
CA GLY A 223 -6.84 -20.21 23.75
C GLY A 223 -5.87 -21.34 24.07
N ALA A 224 -6.37 -22.56 24.29
CA ALA A 224 -5.53 -23.74 24.52
C ALA A 224 -4.69 -24.09 23.26
N GLN A 225 -5.28 -24.04 22.07
CA GLN A 225 -4.57 -24.27 20.81
C GLN A 225 -3.49 -23.22 20.57
N LEU A 226 -3.77 -21.95 20.86
CA LEU A 226 -2.80 -20.87 20.76
C LEU A 226 -1.63 -21.10 21.74
N GLY A 227 -1.94 -21.42 23.02
CA GLY A 227 -0.92 -21.71 24.01
C GLY A 227 0.00 -22.87 23.61
N LEU A 228 -0.55 -23.96 23.08
CA LEU A 228 0.23 -25.10 22.58
C LEU A 228 1.17 -24.73 21.43
N ARG A 229 0.75 -23.84 20.54
CA ARG A 229 1.58 -23.39 19.41
C ARG A 229 2.76 -22.54 19.84
N PHE A 230 2.63 -21.80 20.95
CA PHE A 230 3.71 -20.94 21.46
C PHE A 230 4.66 -21.62 22.46
N ILE A 231 4.49 -22.92 22.74
CA ILE A 231 5.39 -23.65 23.64
C ILE A 231 6.88 -23.55 23.23
N PRO A 232 7.26 -23.73 21.93
CA PRO A 232 8.65 -23.62 21.52
C PRO A 232 9.25 -22.24 21.81
N GLU A 233 8.49 -21.17 21.52
CA GLU A 233 8.92 -19.79 21.73
C GLU A 233 9.04 -19.45 23.21
N VAL A 234 8.10 -19.91 24.04
CA VAL A 234 8.17 -19.75 25.51
C VAL A 234 9.41 -20.46 26.07
N PHE A 235 9.69 -21.68 25.62
CA PHE A 235 10.87 -22.43 26.06
C PHE A 235 12.18 -21.76 25.63
N MET A 236 12.22 -21.19 24.41
CA MET A 236 13.36 -20.40 23.97
C MET A 236 13.53 -19.15 24.81
N MET A 237 12.45 -18.39 25.08
CA MET A 237 12.49 -17.18 25.90
C MET A 237 12.91 -17.47 27.35
N MET A 238 12.56 -18.64 27.90
CA MET A 238 13.03 -19.08 29.24
C MET A 238 14.54 -19.31 29.27
N ARG A 239 15.16 -19.69 28.16
CA ARG A 239 16.61 -19.94 28.06
C ARG A 239 17.41 -18.69 27.71
N THR A 240 16.91 -17.83 26.84
CA THR A 240 17.65 -16.70 26.27
C THR A 240 17.19 -15.34 26.77
N GLY A 241 16.10 -15.29 27.54
CA GLY A 241 15.42 -14.04 27.90
C GLY A 241 14.48 -13.54 26.81
N LEU A 242 13.76 -12.45 27.11
CA LEU A 242 12.91 -11.76 26.13
C LEU A 242 13.78 -11.14 25.03
N PRO A 243 13.48 -11.41 23.74
CA PRO A 243 14.19 -10.76 22.65
C PRO A 243 13.89 -9.27 22.64
N LYS A 244 14.86 -8.45 22.24
CA LYS A 244 14.69 -7.01 22.03
C LYS A 244 13.85 -6.72 20.78
N LEU A 245 13.88 -7.63 19.82
CA LEU A 245 13.11 -7.52 18.59
C LEU A 245 12.88 -8.90 17.99
N ILE A 246 11.67 -9.11 17.47
CA ILE A 246 11.35 -10.24 16.59
C ILE A 246 11.22 -9.67 15.17
N LEU A 247 12.03 -10.18 14.24
CA LEU A 247 11.97 -9.83 12.83
C LEU A 247 11.30 -10.98 12.07
N MET A 248 10.25 -10.66 11.32
CA MET A 248 9.53 -11.59 10.47
C MET A 248 9.78 -11.21 9.01
N THR A 249 10.29 -12.15 8.24
CA THR A 249 10.53 -11.98 6.81
C THR A 249 9.66 -12.97 6.06
N GLU A 250 8.70 -12.47 5.28
CA GLU A 250 7.81 -13.28 4.46
C GLU A 250 8.31 -13.32 3.02
N VAL A 251 8.33 -14.52 2.45
CA VAL A 251 8.62 -14.74 1.04
C VAL A 251 7.44 -15.49 0.44
N THR A 252 6.97 -15.05 -0.72
CA THR A 252 5.89 -15.71 -1.46
C THR A 252 6.37 -16.12 -2.85
N GLY A 253 5.75 -17.16 -3.42
CA GLY A 253 6.10 -17.67 -4.75
C GLY A 253 5.08 -18.67 -5.28
N ASN A 254 5.40 -19.23 -6.45
CA ASN A 254 4.55 -20.23 -7.12
C ASN A 254 5.00 -21.67 -6.85
N ASN A 255 6.23 -21.85 -6.35
CA ASN A 255 6.85 -23.15 -6.01
C ASN A 255 7.59 -23.04 -4.68
#